data_002b92d1ba3eee477f4c0802d5e2a9eb
#
_entry.id   002b92d1ba3eee477f4c0802d5e2a9eb
#
_cell.length_a   1.000
_cell.length_b   1.000
_cell.length_c   1.000
_cell.angle_alpha   90.00
_cell.angle_beta   90.00
_cell.angle_gamma   90.00
#
_symmetry.space_group_name_H-M   'P 1'
#
loop_
_entity.id
_entity.type
_entity.pdbx_description
1 polymer ?
#
loop_
_entity_poly.entity_id
_entity_poly.type
_entity_poly.pdbx_seq_one_letter_code
_entity_poly.pdbx_strand_id
1 'polypeptide(L)'
;NVTKDSVTVRQVAEICKKLNPKVILRQTNDETPNLGYSLSNKKLLNTGFKFLYNLDDSVKEMIFKWSKQSINKNLEYTKKGEKEFVDERGKISNHELPEPVNLVGYIDSKKGTVRANHFHPIQEQKCIVTKGQFISIYKDLLNKKSQKITHVVNEGDLIVTKPNVAHAMVFTKDSTFLNLVRGEREHENYGITHTIRHVLVEKKEKELLLKVYKFDCRCCGGLNLKRVVSLGYQPLAN
;
A
#
# COMPACT_ATOMS: atom_id res chain seq x y z
N ASN A 1 -14.42 -0.19 25.07
CA ASN A 1 -14.93 -0.43 23.71
C ASN A 1 -15.83 0.71 23.31
N VAL A 2 -15.58 1.31 22.18
CA VAL A 2 -16.35 2.45 21.64
C VAL A 2 -16.74 2.10 20.21
N THR A 3 -18.02 2.25 19.90
CA THR A 3 -18.55 2.05 18.56
C THR A 3 -19.15 3.36 18.05
N LYS A 4 -19.00 3.65 16.76
CA LYS A 4 -19.66 4.78 16.12
C LYS A 4 -21.14 4.48 15.93
N ASP A 5 -21.44 3.36 15.28
CA ASP A 5 -22.76 2.94 14.87
C ASP A 5 -23.00 1.47 15.26
N SER A 6 -24.24 1.10 15.52
CA SER A 6 -24.67 -0.29 15.62
C SER A 6 -25.08 -0.77 14.24
N VAL A 7 -24.45 -1.83 13.77
CA VAL A 7 -24.70 -2.38 12.43
C VAL A 7 -24.90 -3.89 12.51
N THR A 8 -25.72 -4.42 11.63
CA THR A 8 -25.93 -5.87 11.51
C THR A 8 -24.84 -6.51 10.65
N VAL A 9 -24.61 -7.81 10.87
CA VAL A 9 -23.70 -8.61 10.01
C VAL A 9 -24.12 -8.52 8.55
N ARG A 10 -25.42 -8.49 8.27
CA ARG A 10 -25.96 -8.34 6.91
C ARG A 10 -25.53 -7.01 6.27
N GLN A 11 -25.61 -5.90 6.99
CA GLN A 11 -25.16 -4.60 6.48
C GLN A 11 -23.66 -4.61 6.15
N VAL A 12 -22.83 -5.21 7.00
CA VAL A 12 -21.41 -5.37 6.72
C VAL A 12 -21.18 -6.23 5.46
N ALA A 13 -21.91 -7.35 5.35
CA ALA A 13 -21.80 -8.25 4.20
C ALA A 13 -22.22 -7.53 2.88
N GLU A 14 -23.27 -6.71 2.91
CA GLU A 14 -23.71 -5.93 1.76
C GLU A 14 -22.65 -4.88 1.33
N ILE A 15 -21.99 -4.24 2.28
CA ILE A 15 -20.85 -3.35 2.00
C ILE A 15 -19.72 -4.13 1.34
N CYS A 16 -19.38 -5.31 1.86
CA CYS A 16 -18.36 -6.18 1.26
C CYS A 16 -18.71 -6.56 -0.18
N LYS A 17 -19.96 -6.93 -0.45
CA LYS A 17 -20.43 -7.25 -1.80
C LYS A 17 -20.39 -6.04 -2.73
N LYS A 18 -20.76 -4.86 -2.26
CA LYS A 18 -20.66 -3.60 -3.03
C LYS A 18 -19.21 -3.27 -3.41
N LEU A 19 -18.25 -3.56 -2.52
CA LEU A 19 -16.83 -3.31 -2.74
C LEU A 19 -16.16 -4.39 -3.59
N ASN A 20 -16.65 -5.61 -3.52
CA ASN A 20 -16.20 -6.74 -4.33
C ASN A 20 -17.39 -7.52 -4.88
N PRO A 21 -17.86 -7.22 -6.10
CA PRO A 21 -19.03 -7.87 -6.72
C PRO A 21 -18.95 -9.40 -6.85
N LYS A 22 -17.74 -9.98 -6.76
CA LYS A 22 -17.52 -11.44 -6.80
C LYS A 22 -17.91 -12.14 -5.49
N VAL A 23 -18.14 -11.40 -4.41
CA VAL A 23 -18.58 -11.96 -3.14
C VAL A 23 -20.00 -12.47 -3.27
N ILE A 24 -20.21 -13.74 -2.90
CA ILE A 24 -21.52 -14.37 -2.84
C ILE A 24 -21.96 -14.36 -1.38
N LEU A 25 -23.07 -13.70 -1.13
CA LEU A 25 -23.69 -13.71 0.20
C LEU A 25 -24.59 -14.95 0.30
N ARG A 26 -24.34 -15.78 1.32
CA ARG A 26 -25.18 -16.93 1.64
C ARG A 26 -25.82 -16.69 3.01
N GLN A 27 -27.11 -16.82 3.07
CA GLN A 27 -27.84 -16.83 4.34
C GLN A 27 -27.96 -18.30 4.76
N THR A 28 -27.52 -18.60 5.96
CA THR A 28 -27.71 -19.92 6.56
C THR A 28 -28.84 -19.81 7.60
N ASN A 29 -29.52 -20.91 7.85
CA ASN A 29 -30.54 -20.98 8.89
C ASN A 29 -29.95 -21.47 10.22
N ASP A 30 -28.65 -21.36 10.38
CA ASP A 30 -27.97 -21.78 11.59
C ASP A 30 -28.42 -20.91 12.77
N GLU A 31 -28.78 -21.53 13.86
CA GLU A 31 -29.04 -20.82 15.11
C GLU A 31 -27.74 -20.20 15.60
N THR A 32 -27.65 -18.89 15.52
CA THR A 32 -26.52 -18.16 16.09
C THR A 32 -26.81 -17.87 17.55
N PRO A 33 -26.01 -18.40 18.49
CA PRO A 33 -26.25 -18.18 19.92
C PRO A 33 -25.98 -16.73 20.35
N ASN A 34 -25.45 -15.92 19.47
CA ASN A 34 -25.04 -14.55 19.77
C ASN A 34 -26.08 -13.55 19.26
N LEU A 35 -26.92 -13.08 20.16
CA LEU A 35 -27.95 -12.04 19.86
C LEU A 35 -27.33 -10.68 19.56
N GLY A 36 -26.02 -10.54 19.64
CA GLY A 36 -25.33 -9.27 19.49
C GLY A 36 -25.56 -8.32 20.67
N TYR A 37 -24.80 -7.26 20.70
CA TYR A 37 -24.99 -6.18 21.67
C TYR A 37 -24.59 -4.85 21.02
N SER A 38 -25.20 -3.76 21.47
CA SER A 38 -24.80 -2.42 21.06
C SER A 38 -24.25 -1.65 22.26
N LEU A 39 -23.20 -0.88 22.02
CA LEU A 39 -22.57 -0.03 23.02
C LEU A 39 -22.97 1.43 22.78
N SER A 40 -23.38 2.12 23.85
CA SER A 40 -23.65 3.55 23.77
C SER A 40 -22.34 4.35 23.72
N ASN A 41 -22.24 5.25 22.75
CA ASN A 41 -21.12 6.18 22.62
C ASN A 41 -21.46 7.59 23.14
N LYS A 42 -22.62 7.80 23.76
CA LYS A 42 -23.11 9.12 24.21
C LYS A 42 -22.09 9.84 25.11
N LYS A 43 -21.48 9.12 26.07
CA LYS A 43 -20.48 9.71 26.98
C LYS A 43 -19.26 10.24 26.22
N LEU A 44 -18.80 9.52 25.18
CA LEU A 44 -17.68 9.95 24.37
C LEU A 44 -18.03 11.15 23.49
N LEU A 45 -19.19 11.13 22.86
CA LEU A 45 -19.65 12.25 22.02
C LEU A 45 -19.82 13.54 22.82
N ASN A 46 -20.26 13.43 24.08
CA ASN A 46 -20.37 14.57 24.99
C ASN A 46 -19.03 15.23 25.35
N THR A 47 -17.90 14.58 25.10
CA THR A 47 -16.55 15.17 25.27
C THR A 47 -16.11 15.98 24.05
N GLY A 48 -16.94 16.11 23.02
CA GLY A 48 -16.58 16.72 21.73
C GLY A 48 -15.80 15.81 20.79
N PHE A 49 -15.65 14.52 21.12
CA PHE A 49 -14.97 13.56 20.26
C PHE A 49 -15.72 13.39 18.93
N LYS A 50 -14.94 13.38 17.84
CA LYS A 50 -15.47 13.15 16.48
C LYS A 50 -14.84 11.89 15.88
N PHE A 51 -15.68 10.99 15.40
CA PHE A 51 -15.21 9.83 14.64
C PHE A 51 -14.71 10.27 13.26
N LEU A 52 -13.48 9.91 12.92
CA LEU A 52 -12.86 10.24 11.63
C LEU A 52 -13.28 9.30 10.50
N TYR A 53 -13.74 8.10 10.83
CA TYR A 53 -14.06 7.05 9.87
C TYR A 53 -15.51 6.60 10.01
N ASN A 54 -16.12 6.26 8.89
CA ASN A 54 -17.39 5.55 8.82
C ASN A 54 -17.16 4.05 8.56
N LEU A 55 -18.24 3.26 8.61
CA LEU A 55 -18.16 1.82 8.41
C LEU A 55 -17.68 1.44 7.01
N ASP A 56 -18.17 2.12 5.96
CA ASP A 56 -17.73 1.88 4.57
C ASP A 56 -16.23 2.07 4.40
N ASP A 57 -15.66 3.14 4.95
CA ASP A 57 -14.22 3.40 4.89
C ASP A 57 -13.43 2.35 5.66
N SER A 58 -13.94 1.90 6.81
CA SER A 58 -13.30 0.86 7.62
C SER A 58 -13.31 -0.50 6.93
N VAL A 59 -14.44 -0.89 6.33
CA VAL A 59 -14.54 -2.15 5.57
C VAL A 59 -13.68 -2.09 4.30
N LYS A 60 -13.66 -0.97 3.59
CA LYS A 60 -12.75 -0.77 2.46
C LYS A 60 -11.30 -0.97 2.86
N GLU A 61 -10.88 -0.33 3.94
CA GLU A 61 -9.51 -0.46 4.43
C GLU A 61 -9.18 -1.90 4.81
N MET A 62 -10.09 -2.60 5.49
CA MET A 62 -9.91 -4.02 5.82
C MET A 62 -9.74 -4.87 4.54
N ILE A 63 -10.62 -4.72 3.57
CA ILE A 63 -10.54 -5.47 2.30
C ILE A 63 -9.20 -5.18 1.61
N PHE A 64 -8.76 -3.92 1.52
CA PHE A 64 -7.49 -3.56 0.90
C PHE A 64 -6.27 -4.09 1.67
N LYS A 65 -6.26 -3.99 2.99
CA LYS A 65 -5.13 -4.44 3.81
C LYS A 65 -5.04 -5.96 3.96
N TRP A 66 -6.19 -6.64 3.95
CA TRP A 66 -6.27 -8.07 4.25
C TRP A 66 -6.60 -8.93 3.03
N SER A 67 -7.07 -8.35 1.92
CA SER A 67 -7.05 -9.08 0.66
C SER A 67 -5.60 -9.46 0.42
N LYS A 68 -5.32 -10.76 0.38
CA LYS A 68 -4.02 -11.30 -0.03
C LYS A 68 -3.79 -10.92 -1.50
N GLN A 69 -3.42 -9.68 -1.76
CA GLN A 69 -2.74 -9.35 -2.99
C GLN A 69 -1.37 -10.01 -2.84
N SER A 70 -1.28 -11.22 -3.34
CA SER A 70 0.02 -11.87 -3.45
C SER A 70 0.86 -10.97 -4.35
N ILE A 71 1.89 -10.34 -3.76
CA ILE A 71 2.88 -9.59 -4.52
C ILE A 71 3.38 -10.54 -5.58
N ASN A 72 3.13 -10.22 -6.84
CA ASN A 72 3.64 -11.02 -7.93
C ASN A 72 5.13 -10.66 -8.12
N LYS A 73 6.01 -11.43 -7.49
CA LYS A 73 7.46 -11.22 -7.54
C LYS A 73 8.04 -11.30 -8.95
N ASN A 74 7.30 -11.86 -9.90
CA ASN A 74 7.71 -11.86 -11.31
C ASN A 74 7.49 -10.51 -11.99
N LEU A 75 6.68 -9.62 -11.40
CA LEU A 75 6.35 -8.30 -11.94
C LEU A 75 7.06 -7.19 -11.16
N GLU A 76 6.86 -7.18 -9.85
CA GLU A 76 7.46 -6.21 -8.93
C GLU A 76 7.69 -6.86 -7.57
N TYR A 77 8.81 -6.55 -6.95
CA TYR A 77 9.12 -7.04 -5.61
C TYR A 77 9.96 -6.03 -4.83
N THR A 78 9.91 -6.16 -3.50
CA THR A 78 10.79 -5.45 -2.58
C THR A 78 11.75 -6.43 -1.93
N LYS A 79 12.99 -5.98 -1.73
CA LYS A 79 14.00 -6.67 -0.92
C LYS A 79 14.38 -5.78 0.25
N LYS A 80 14.54 -6.39 1.42
CA LYS A 80 15.26 -5.78 2.54
C LYS A 80 16.76 -5.90 2.30
N GLY A 81 17.53 -5.01 2.92
CA GLY A 81 18.98 -5.15 2.94
C GLY A 81 19.38 -6.52 3.51
N GLU A 82 20.27 -7.20 2.82
CA GLU A 82 20.83 -8.47 3.26
C GLU A 82 22.02 -8.22 4.21
N LYS A 83 22.23 -9.12 5.18
CA LYS A 83 23.34 -9.06 6.15
C LYS A 83 23.45 -7.70 6.83
N GLU A 84 22.39 -7.33 7.55
CA GLU A 84 22.40 -6.11 8.38
C GLU A 84 23.44 -6.28 9.51
N PHE A 85 24.37 -5.35 9.57
CA PHE A 85 25.29 -5.20 10.69
C PHE A 85 24.86 -4.00 11.53
N VAL A 86 24.70 -4.21 12.84
CA VAL A 86 24.25 -3.16 13.78
C VAL A 86 25.24 -3.09 14.94
N ASP A 87 25.75 -1.89 15.21
CA ASP A 87 26.56 -1.59 16.38
C ASP A 87 26.16 -0.23 16.98
N GLU A 88 26.93 0.30 17.95
CA GLU A 88 26.67 1.58 18.61
C GLU A 88 26.73 2.78 17.66
N ARG A 89 27.35 2.66 16.50
CA ARG A 89 27.43 3.70 15.46
C ARG A 89 26.22 3.71 14.54
N GLY A 90 25.42 2.61 14.51
CA GLY A 90 24.24 2.50 13.69
C GLY A 90 24.17 1.19 12.91
N LYS A 91 23.64 1.26 11.68
CA LYS A 91 23.28 0.10 10.86
C LYS A 91 23.89 0.18 9.47
N ILE A 92 24.44 -0.94 9.00
CA ILE A 92 24.86 -1.15 7.62
C ILE A 92 23.93 -2.17 6.98
N SER A 93 23.30 -1.81 5.85
CA SER A 93 22.46 -2.70 5.04
C SER A 93 23.02 -2.76 3.63
N ASN A 94 23.24 -3.98 3.12
CA ASN A 94 23.76 -4.21 1.78
C ASN A 94 22.63 -4.68 0.86
N HIS A 95 22.61 -4.18 -0.37
CA HIS A 95 21.70 -4.62 -1.42
C HIS A 95 22.53 -5.16 -2.60
N GLU A 96 22.35 -6.43 -2.92
CA GLU A 96 22.97 -7.03 -4.11
C GLU A 96 22.19 -6.58 -5.36
N LEU A 97 22.94 -6.10 -6.34
CA LEU A 97 22.41 -5.71 -7.64
C LEU A 97 22.96 -6.68 -8.69
N PRO A 98 22.12 -7.34 -9.49
CA PRO A 98 22.57 -8.30 -10.49
C PRO A 98 23.26 -7.67 -11.69
N GLU A 99 23.16 -6.35 -11.84
CA GLU A 99 23.70 -5.60 -12.96
C GLU A 99 24.47 -4.36 -12.48
N PRO A 100 25.51 -3.96 -13.21
CA PRO A 100 26.23 -2.71 -12.93
C PRO A 100 25.30 -1.52 -13.01
N VAL A 101 25.50 -0.55 -12.10
CA VAL A 101 24.82 0.74 -12.08
C VAL A 101 25.85 1.80 -12.38
N ASN A 102 25.60 2.62 -13.39
CA ASN A 102 26.50 3.70 -13.78
C ASN A 102 25.86 5.10 -13.68
N LEU A 103 24.58 5.16 -13.31
CA LEU A 103 23.87 6.39 -13.00
C LEU A 103 22.97 6.21 -11.79
N VAL A 104 23.08 7.15 -10.83
CA VAL A 104 22.22 7.20 -9.65
C VAL A 104 21.43 8.51 -9.68
N GLY A 105 20.10 8.38 -9.76
CA GLY A 105 19.20 9.52 -9.62
C GLY A 105 18.79 9.70 -8.15
N TYR A 106 19.05 10.87 -7.59
CA TYR A 106 18.55 11.23 -6.24
C TYR A 106 17.21 11.96 -6.40
N ILE A 107 16.15 11.43 -5.80
CA ILE A 107 14.79 11.91 -6.05
C ILE A 107 14.07 12.17 -4.73
N ASP A 108 13.67 13.43 -4.51
CA ASP A 108 12.78 13.85 -3.44
C ASP A 108 11.33 13.91 -3.90
N SER A 109 10.43 13.53 -3.00
CA SER A 109 9.00 13.51 -3.27
C SER A 109 8.20 13.91 -2.04
N LYS A 110 7.30 14.87 -2.23
CA LYS A 110 6.42 15.36 -1.17
C LYS A 110 5.30 14.37 -0.88
N LYS A 111 4.91 14.27 0.38
CA LYS A 111 3.69 13.57 0.80
C LYS A 111 2.49 13.99 -0.06
N GLY A 112 1.67 13.02 -0.46
CA GLY A 112 0.47 13.25 -1.26
C GLY A 112 0.73 13.44 -2.76
N THR A 113 1.98 13.37 -3.23
CA THR A 113 2.29 13.41 -4.66
C THR A 113 2.26 12.02 -5.28
N VAL A 114 2.18 11.97 -6.61
CA VAL A 114 2.29 10.75 -7.41
C VAL A 114 3.45 10.89 -8.38
N ARG A 115 4.29 9.88 -8.44
CA ARG A 115 5.32 9.73 -9.48
C ARG A 115 5.09 8.48 -10.31
N ALA A 116 5.89 8.32 -11.33
CA ALA A 116 5.77 7.28 -12.34
C ALA A 116 4.48 7.44 -13.17
N ASN A 117 3.44 6.62 -13.03
CA ASN A 117 2.32 6.56 -13.97
C ASN A 117 2.80 6.26 -15.40
N HIS A 118 3.74 5.33 -15.50
CA HIS A 118 4.36 4.91 -16.75
C HIS A 118 4.84 3.46 -16.68
N PHE A 119 5.41 2.97 -17.75
CA PHE A 119 6.17 1.73 -17.78
C PHE A 119 7.45 1.89 -18.60
N HIS A 120 8.37 0.95 -18.42
CA HIS A 120 9.60 0.85 -19.20
C HIS A 120 9.51 -0.38 -20.10
N PRO A 121 9.66 -0.25 -21.42
CA PRO A 121 9.60 -1.40 -22.32
C PRO A 121 10.75 -2.39 -22.12
N ILE A 122 11.93 -1.86 -21.78
CA ILE A 122 13.18 -2.65 -21.76
C ILE A 122 13.81 -2.67 -20.37
N GLN A 123 13.82 -1.53 -19.68
CA GLN A 123 14.52 -1.36 -18.41
C GLN A 123 13.80 -2.04 -17.25
N GLU A 124 14.56 -2.72 -16.40
CA GLU A 124 14.16 -3.04 -15.05
C GLU A 124 14.47 -1.84 -14.14
N GLN A 125 13.43 -1.23 -13.57
CA GLN A 125 13.62 -0.11 -12.65
C GLN A 125 13.97 -0.60 -11.25
N LYS A 126 15.00 -0.01 -10.65
CA LYS A 126 15.45 -0.31 -9.29
C LYS A 126 15.53 0.98 -8.48
N CYS A 127 14.89 1.01 -7.32
CA CYS A 127 14.95 2.16 -6.42
C CYS A 127 15.22 1.71 -4.98
N ILE A 128 16.16 2.36 -4.30
CA ILE A 128 16.38 2.20 -2.85
C ILE A 128 15.73 3.39 -2.14
N VAL A 129 14.80 3.10 -1.23
CA VAL A 129 14.16 4.13 -0.41
C VAL A 129 15.06 4.47 0.77
N THR A 130 15.65 5.66 0.76
CA THR A 130 16.56 6.13 1.81
C THR A 130 15.82 6.84 2.93
N LYS A 131 14.60 7.34 2.66
CA LYS A 131 13.75 8.01 3.65
C LYS A 131 12.29 7.92 3.24
N GLY A 132 11.41 7.74 4.22
CA GLY A 132 9.97 7.88 4.03
C GLY A 132 9.26 6.61 3.62
N GLN A 133 8.18 6.75 2.84
CA GLN A 133 7.29 5.64 2.50
C GLN A 133 6.38 6.02 1.34
N PHE A 134 6.10 5.06 0.46
CA PHE A 134 5.09 5.21 -0.57
C PHE A 134 4.31 3.90 -0.80
N ILE A 135 3.18 4.04 -1.44
CA ILE A 135 2.39 2.92 -1.95
C ILE A 135 2.81 2.73 -3.40
N SER A 136 3.27 1.53 -3.75
CA SER A 136 3.46 1.11 -5.13
C SER A 136 2.18 0.48 -5.65
N ILE A 137 1.76 0.92 -6.82
CA ILE A 137 0.65 0.35 -7.59
C ILE A 137 1.21 -0.10 -8.92
N TYR A 138 1.03 -1.36 -9.27
CA TYR A 138 1.56 -1.90 -10.52
C TYR A 138 0.59 -2.83 -11.24
N LYS A 139 0.79 -2.99 -12.55
CA LYS A 139 -0.03 -3.82 -13.42
C LYS A 139 0.82 -4.38 -14.56
N ASP A 140 0.70 -5.67 -14.82
CA ASP A 140 1.30 -6.33 -15.98
C ASP A 140 0.59 -5.92 -17.26
N LEU A 141 1.30 -5.31 -18.21
CA LEU A 141 0.74 -4.89 -19.50
C LEU A 141 0.76 -6.01 -20.54
N LEU A 142 1.54 -7.05 -20.34
CA LEU A 142 1.58 -8.22 -21.22
C LEU A 142 0.37 -9.14 -21.00
N ASN A 143 -0.24 -9.07 -19.82
CA ASN A 143 -1.43 -9.84 -19.49
C ASN A 143 -2.67 -8.95 -19.46
N LYS A 144 -3.51 -9.03 -20.48
CA LYS A 144 -4.76 -8.24 -20.57
C LYS A 144 -5.72 -8.46 -19.39
N LYS A 145 -5.65 -9.62 -18.71
CA LYS A 145 -6.47 -9.93 -17.52
C LYS A 145 -5.83 -9.49 -16.20
N SER A 146 -4.61 -8.93 -16.25
CA SER A 146 -3.93 -8.45 -15.04
C SER A 146 -4.75 -7.36 -14.35
N GLN A 147 -4.83 -7.44 -13.04
CA GLN A 147 -5.41 -6.40 -12.18
C GLN A 147 -4.30 -5.56 -11.57
N LYS A 148 -4.65 -4.36 -11.10
CA LYS A 148 -3.73 -3.54 -10.31
C LYS A 148 -3.41 -4.26 -8.99
N ILE A 149 -2.15 -4.31 -8.66
CA ILE A 149 -1.64 -4.83 -7.39
C ILE A 149 -1.02 -3.66 -6.63
N THR A 150 -1.18 -3.66 -5.32
CA THR A 150 -0.77 -2.56 -4.46
C THR A 150 0.00 -3.08 -3.26
N HIS A 151 1.14 -2.48 -2.93
CA HIS A 151 1.86 -2.78 -1.69
C HIS A 151 2.57 -1.53 -1.15
N VAL A 152 2.97 -1.58 0.12
CA VAL A 152 3.67 -0.50 0.79
C VAL A 152 5.17 -0.73 0.72
N VAL A 153 5.89 0.29 0.29
CA VAL A 153 7.37 0.33 0.22
C VAL A 153 7.87 1.28 1.30
N ASN A 154 8.80 0.81 2.11
CA ASN A 154 9.30 1.52 3.27
C ASN A 154 10.76 1.92 3.11
N GLU A 155 11.21 2.79 3.98
CA GLU A 155 12.63 3.09 4.17
C GLU A 155 13.45 1.82 4.33
N GLY A 156 14.59 1.76 3.64
CA GLY A 156 15.48 0.60 3.57
C GLY A 156 15.06 -0.48 2.58
N ASP A 157 13.93 -0.31 1.85
CA ASP A 157 13.55 -1.27 0.81
C ASP A 157 14.24 -0.95 -0.53
N LEU A 158 14.72 -1.99 -1.19
CA LEU A 158 14.99 -1.98 -2.62
C LEU A 158 13.74 -2.47 -3.34
N ILE A 159 13.10 -1.61 -4.12
CA ILE A 159 12.02 -2.01 -5.02
C ILE A 159 12.55 -2.25 -6.43
N VAL A 160 12.11 -3.32 -7.04
CA VAL A 160 12.45 -3.71 -8.41
C VAL A 160 11.19 -3.91 -9.21
N THR A 161 11.02 -3.16 -10.29
CA THR A 161 9.88 -3.24 -11.22
C THR A 161 10.38 -3.74 -12.57
N LYS A 162 9.78 -4.80 -13.07
CA LYS A 162 10.19 -5.45 -14.33
C LYS A 162 9.78 -4.65 -15.57
N PRO A 163 10.41 -4.88 -16.74
CA PRO A 163 9.96 -4.32 -18.00
C PRO A 163 8.49 -4.66 -18.30
N ASN A 164 7.81 -3.75 -19.00
CA ASN A 164 6.40 -3.86 -19.37
C ASN A 164 5.42 -3.96 -18.18
N VAL A 165 5.88 -3.60 -16.99
CA VAL A 165 5.03 -3.44 -15.81
C VAL A 165 4.74 -1.95 -15.63
N ALA A 166 3.48 -1.55 -15.85
CA ALA A 166 3.06 -0.19 -15.51
C ALA A 166 3.07 -0.02 -14.00
N HIS A 167 3.59 1.09 -13.52
CA HIS A 167 3.69 1.37 -12.09
C HIS A 167 3.43 2.83 -11.76
N ALA A 168 2.99 3.06 -10.54
CA ALA A 168 2.79 4.37 -9.94
C ALA A 168 3.21 4.35 -8.48
N MET A 169 3.74 5.46 -7.98
CA MET A 169 4.19 5.64 -6.60
C MET A 169 3.36 6.75 -5.95
N VAL A 170 2.58 6.43 -4.93
CA VAL A 170 1.79 7.40 -4.15
C VAL A 170 2.47 7.61 -2.81
N PHE A 171 3.01 8.80 -2.57
CA PHE A 171 3.82 9.08 -1.39
C PHE A 171 2.94 9.35 -0.16
N THR A 172 3.07 8.51 0.87
CA THR A 172 2.36 8.65 2.15
C THR A 172 3.11 9.50 3.16
N LYS A 173 4.42 9.69 2.94
CA LYS A 173 5.32 10.57 3.69
C LYS A 173 6.21 11.34 2.71
N ASP A 174 6.81 12.45 3.17
CA ASP A 174 7.94 13.04 2.46
C ASP A 174 9.02 11.97 2.34
N SER A 175 9.49 11.71 1.14
CA SER A 175 10.31 10.55 0.82
C SER A 175 11.46 10.91 -0.10
N THR A 176 12.58 10.25 0.12
CA THR A 176 13.77 10.32 -0.72
C THR A 176 14.12 8.91 -1.18
N PHE A 177 14.45 8.75 -2.44
CA PHE A 177 14.92 7.47 -2.96
C PHE A 177 15.98 7.64 -4.04
N LEU A 178 16.83 6.63 -4.17
CA LEU A 178 17.82 6.53 -5.21
C LEU A 178 17.28 5.67 -6.35
N ASN A 179 17.21 6.23 -7.54
CA ASN A 179 16.92 5.47 -8.75
C ASN A 179 18.24 4.96 -9.33
N LEU A 180 18.38 3.64 -9.42
CA LEU A 180 19.60 2.96 -9.84
C LEU A 180 19.44 2.56 -11.31
N VAL A 181 20.23 3.16 -12.18
CA VAL A 181 20.08 3.03 -13.63
C VAL A 181 21.34 2.41 -14.24
N ARG A 182 21.14 1.51 -15.19
CA ARG A 182 22.16 1.06 -16.11
C ARG A 182 22.01 1.81 -17.42
N GLY A 183 23.08 2.43 -17.90
CA GLY A 183 23.09 3.22 -19.15
C GLY A 183 22.74 4.69 -18.92
N GLU A 184 22.60 5.43 -20.00
CA GLU A 184 22.26 6.85 -19.98
C GLU A 184 20.77 7.03 -19.77
N ARG A 185 20.40 8.13 -19.14
CA ARG A 185 18.99 8.48 -18.92
C ARG A 185 18.48 9.28 -20.12
N GLU A 186 18.17 8.58 -21.18
CA GLU A 186 17.61 9.18 -22.38
C GLU A 186 16.09 9.24 -22.30
N HIS A 187 15.53 10.44 -22.45
CA HIS A 187 14.09 10.63 -22.47
C HIS A 187 13.51 10.75 -23.88
N GLU A 188 14.34 11.06 -24.87
CA GLU A 188 13.91 11.40 -26.23
C GLU A 188 14.13 10.26 -27.25
N ASN A 189 15.08 9.37 -26.99
CA ASN A 189 15.34 8.21 -27.83
C ASN A 189 14.83 6.93 -27.17
N TYR A 190 14.42 5.95 -27.97
CA TYR A 190 13.96 4.63 -27.53
C TYR A 190 15.07 3.77 -26.90
N GLY A 191 15.93 4.40 -26.09
CA GLY A 191 16.99 3.74 -25.34
C GLY A 191 16.46 2.87 -24.20
N ILE A 192 17.38 2.25 -23.47
CA ILE A 192 17.09 1.33 -22.37
C ILE A 192 16.26 1.98 -21.24
N THR A 193 16.39 3.30 -21.07
CA THR A 193 15.68 4.06 -20.03
C THR A 193 14.36 4.67 -20.51
N HIS A 194 13.94 4.37 -21.74
CA HIS A 194 12.70 4.91 -22.31
C HIS A 194 11.49 4.64 -21.42
N THR A 195 10.66 5.66 -21.25
CA THR A 195 9.43 5.59 -20.48
C THR A 195 8.22 5.89 -21.33
N ILE A 196 7.18 5.08 -21.21
CA ILE A 196 5.91 5.29 -21.89
C ILE A 196 4.85 5.59 -20.84
N ARG A 197 4.15 6.71 -21.00
CA ARG A 197 3.10 7.14 -20.09
C ARG A 197 1.96 6.12 -20.04
N HIS A 198 1.60 5.69 -18.84
CA HIS A 198 0.46 4.80 -18.59
C HIS A 198 -0.13 5.12 -17.22
N VAL A 199 -1.27 5.81 -17.20
CA VAL A 199 -1.88 6.30 -15.96
C VAL A 199 -2.56 5.14 -15.23
N LEU A 200 -2.01 4.76 -14.09
CA LEU A 200 -2.60 3.80 -13.16
C LEU A 200 -3.38 4.47 -12.04
N VAL A 201 -2.93 5.64 -11.61
CA VAL A 201 -3.48 6.34 -10.46
C VAL A 201 -3.93 7.74 -10.88
N GLU A 202 -5.23 7.96 -10.83
CA GLU A 202 -5.86 9.26 -11.02
C GLU A 202 -6.05 9.99 -9.68
N LYS A 203 -6.47 11.27 -9.73
CA LYS A 203 -6.65 12.11 -8.54
C LYS A 203 -7.57 11.48 -7.48
N LYS A 204 -8.73 10.96 -7.88
CA LYS A 204 -9.70 10.32 -6.95
C LYS A 204 -9.12 9.07 -6.30
N GLU A 205 -8.45 8.23 -7.09
CA GLU A 205 -7.83 7.00 -6.59
C GLU A 205 -6.66 7.32 -5.65
N LYS A 206 -5.85 8.35 -5.94
CA LYS A 206 -4.82 8.85 -5.04
C LYS A 206 -5.39 9.24 -3.67
N GLU A 207 -6.47 10.03 -3.66
CA GLU A 207 -7.11 10.48 -2.43
C GLU A 207 -7.64 9.30 -1.60
N LEU A 208 -8.20 8.29 -2.25
CA LEU A 208 -8.64 7.06 -1.60
C LEU A 208 -7.47 6.29 -0.99
N LEU A 209 -6.39 6.08 -1.75
CA LEU A 209 -5.19 5.38 -1.29
C LEU A 209 -4.57 6.07 -0.08
N LEU A 210 -4.43 7.40 -0.11
CA LEU A 210 -3.89 8.16 1.01
C LEU A 210 -4.78 8.09 2.26
N LYS A 211 -6.09 7.93 2.11
CA LYS A 211 -7.00 7.69 3.24
C LYS A 211 -6.86 6.29 3.81
N VAL A 212 -6.80 5.28 2.94
CA VAL A 212 -6.72 3.86 3.32
C VAL A 212 -5.40 3.52 4.00
N TYR A 213 -4.30 4.09 3.52
CA TYR A 213 -2.94 3.84 4.03
C TYR A 213 -2.45 4.92 5.02
N LYS A 214 -3.36 5.59 5.73
CA LYS A 214 -2.97 6.44 6.85
C LYS A 214 -2.43 5.59 8.01
N PHE A 215 -1.25 5.98 8.49
CA PHE A 215 -0.59 5.38 9.66
C PHE A 215 -0.77 6.25 10.91
N ASP A 216 -1.91 6.87 11.02
CA ASP A 216 -2.34 7.68 12.16
C ASP A 216 -3.33 6.90 13.04
N CYS A 217 -3.42 7.32 14.29
CA CYS A 217 -4.39 6.75 15.22
C CYS A 217 -5.81 6.96 14.68
N ARG A 218 -6.57 5.89 14.53
CA ARG A 218 -7.94 5.95 14.02
C ARG A 218 -8.90 6.69 14.95
N CYS A 219 -8.53 6.80 16.23
CA CYS A 219 -9.34 7.51 17.21
C CYS A 219 -9.07 9.01 17.24
N CYS A 220 -7.80 9.42 17.29
CA CYS A 220 -7.43 10.84 17.50
C CYS A 220 -6.60 11.44 16.36
N GLY A 221 -6.22 10.67 15.34
CA GLY A 221 -5.36 11.14 14.25
C GLY A 221 -3.88 11.32 14.61
N GLY A 222 -3.47 10.96 15.83
CA GLY A 222 -2.08 11.12 16.29
C GLY A 222 -1.11 10.24 15.48
N LEU A 223 0.05 10.81 15.13
CA LEU A 223 1.07 10.15 14.29
C LEU A 223 2.06 9.30 15.10
N ASN A 224 2.11 9.44 16.40
CA ASN A 224 3.03 8.74 17.29
C ASN A 224 2.49 7.38 17.72
N LEU A 225 2.29 6.49 16.75
CA LEU A 225 1.90 5.11 17.03
C LEU A 225 3.13 4.24 17.25
N LYS A 226 3.19 3.57 18.41
CA LYS A 226 4.16 2.50 18.67
C LYS A 226 3.45 1.15 18.49
N ARG A 227 4.08 0.24 17.75
CA ARG A 227 3.59 -1.14 17.67
C ARG A 227 3.80 -1.81 19.03
N VAL A 228 2.70 -2.11 19.72
CA VAL A 228 2.73 -2.78 21.03
C VAL A 228 2.72 -4.30 20.86
N VAL A 229 1.94 -4.79 19.89
CA VAL A 229 1.80 -6.21 19.60
C VAL A 229 1.53 -6.43 18.12
N SER A 230 2.00 -7.54 17.60
CA SER A 230 1.61 -8.04 16.28
C SER A 230 1.11 -9.48 16.46
N LEU A 231 -0.16 -9.69 16.17
CA LEU A 231 -0.76 -11.04 16.27
C LEU A 231 -0.43 -11.92 15.06
N GLY A 232 0.41 -11.43 14.13
CA GLY A 232 0.72 -12.14 12.89
C GLY A 232 -0.51 -12.28 11.99
N TYR A 233 -0.52 -13.31 11.16
CA TYR A 233 -1.70 -13.68 10.38
C TYR A 233 -2.67 -14.43 11.27
N GLN A 234 -3.78 -13.79 11.62
CA GLN A 234 -4.88 -14.46 12.32
C GLN A 234 -5.88 -14.94 11.26
N PRO A 235 -6.32 -16.21 11.31
CA PRO A 235 -7.50 -16.61 10.55
C PRO A 235 -8.69 -15.78 11.03
N LEU A 236 -9.59 -15.43 10.10
CA LEU A 236 -10.86 -14.83 10.47
C LEU A 236 -11.53 -15.77 11.48
N ALA A 237 -11.84 -15.26 12.65
CA ALA A 237 -12.61 -16.01 13.63
C ALA A 237 -13.95 -16.39 12.99
N ASN A 238 -14.25 -17.69 12.98
CA ASN A 238 -15.52 -18.24 12.54
C ASN A 238 -16.65 -17.76 13.44
#